data_eab734751e6c158aeb5b68db119e7e42
#
_entry.id   eab734751e6c158aeb5b68db119e7e42
#
_cell.length_a   1.000
_cell.length_b   1.000
_cell.length_c   1.000
_cell.angle_alpha   90.00
_cell.angle_beta   90.00
_cell.angle_gamma   90.00
#
_symmetry.space_group_name_H-M   'P 1'
#
loop_
_entity.id
_entity.type
_entity.pdbx_description
1 polymer ?
#
loop_
_entity_poly.entity_id
_entity_poly.type
_entity_poly.pdbx_seq_one_letter_code
_entity_poly.pdbx_strand_id
1 'polypeptide(L)'
;MTEKTTGEKIRIRAVMLCKNVKFQEFCYTKKITFQVDPKNPYTEELAKFVICNTCKIYSRSELATSQIAQDKFKLLYKEYQTWENPVEKQYADILSRN
;
A
#
# COMPACT_ATOMS: atom_id res chain seq x y z
N MET A 1 -1.07 24.17 18.18
CA MET A 1 -1.21 23.29 17.00
C MET A 1 -1.17 21.84 17.45
N THR A 2 -2.21 21.09 17.13
CA THR A 2 -2.28 19.69 17.56
C THR A 2 -1.51 18.81 16.58
N GLU A 3 -0.62 17.99 17.11
CA GLU A 3 0.09 17.03 16.28
C GLU A 3 -0.88 15.96 15.79
N LYS A 4 -0.69 15.51 14.55
CA LYS A 4 -1.47 14.41 14.01
C LYS A 4 -1.10 13.12 14.73
N THR A 5 -2.11 12.29 15.02
CA THR A 5 -1.86 10.98 15.60
C THR A 5 -1.17 10.07 14.59
N THR A 6 -0.60 8.96 15.07
CA THR A 6 0.00 7.95 14.20
C THR A 6 -1.02 7.44 13.18
N GLY A 7 -2.26 7.18 13.62
CA GLY A 7 -3.32 6.73 12.73
C GLY A 7 -3.65 7.74 11.64
N GLU A 8 -3.70 9.02 11.98
CA GLU A 8 -3.92 10.09 11.01
C GLU A 8 -2.82 10.12 9.94
N LYS A 9 -1.56 9.99 10.37
CA LYS A 9 -0.43 9.99 9.45
C LYS A 9 -0.50 8.79 8.51
N ILE A 10 -0.89 7.63 9.01
CA ILE A 10 -1.04 6.43 8.19
C ILE A 10 -2.16 6.62 7.16
N ARG A 11 -3.30 7.19 7.58
CA ARG A 11 -4.41 7.47 6.68
C ARG A 11 -3.99 8.40 5.55
N ILE A 12 -3.28 9.46 5.86
CA ILE A 12 -2.79 10.42 4.86
C ILE A 12 -1.83 9.74 3.89
N ARG A 13 -0.92 8.92 4.41
CA ARG A 13 0.02 8.17 3.57
C ARG A 13 -0.73 7.25 2.60
N ALA A 14 -1.76 6.57 3.09
CA ALA A 14 -2.56 5.69 2.24
C ALA A 14 -3.23 6.47 1.09
N VAL A 15 -3.78 7.64 1.39
CA VAL A 15 -4.40 8.49 0.36
C VAL A 15 -3.36 8.91 -0.68
N MET A 16 -2.18 9.32 -0.23
CA MET A 16 -1.12 9.76 -1.14
C MET A 16 -0.58 8.61 -1.99
N LEU A 17 -0.45 7.41 -1.40
CA LEU A 17 -0.01 6.22 -2.14
C LEU A 17 -0.98 5.87 -3.27
N CYS A 18 -2.28 6.02 -3.02
CA CYS A 18 -3.28 5.71 -4.06
C CYS A 18 -3.11 6.58 -5.29
N LYS A 19 -2.50 7.75 -5.15
CA LYS A 19 -2.24 8.67 -6.27
C LYS A 19 -0.91 8.39 -6.95
N ASN A 20 -0.09 7.50 -6.40
CA ASN A 20 1.23 7.17 -6.93
C ASN A 20 1.11 6.05 -7.96
N VAL A 21 1.55 6.31 -9.18
CA VAL A 21 1.45 5.35 -10.29
C VAL A 21 2.22 4.05 -9.98
N LYS A 22 3.39 4.15 -9.35
CA LYS A 22 4.16 2.96 -8.97
C LYS A 22 3.39 2.08 -8.00
N PHE A 23 2.72 2.68 -7.02
CA PHE A 23 1.90 1.90 -6.10
C PHE A 23 0.70 1.27 -6.81
N GLN A 24 0.12 1.98 -7.78
CA GLN A 24 -0.98 1.45 -8.60
C GLN A 24 -0.52 0.23 -9.40
N GLU A 25 0.70 0.29 -9.96
CA GLU A 25 1.28 -0.85 -10.67
C GLU A 25 1.46 -2.05 -9.73
N PHE A 26 1.97 -1.79 -8.53
CA PHE A 26 2.10 -2.84 -7.52
C PHE A 26 0.74 -3.46 -7.17
N CYS A 27 -0.28 -2.62 -6.99
CA CYS A 27 -1.63 -3.09 -6.69
C CYS A 27 -2.18 -3.98 -7.80
N TYR A 28 -1.87 -3.66 -9.05
CA TYR A 28 -2.30 -4.46 -10.19
C TYR A 28 -1.74 -5.89 -10.11
N THR A 29 -0.53 -6.05 -9.58
CA THR A 29 0.10 -7.37 -9.44
C THR A 29 -0.57 -8.26 -8.39
N LYS A 30 -1.39 -7.69 -7.51
CA LYS A 30 -2.04 -8.45 -6.43
C LYS A 30 -3.13 -9.41 -6.93
N LYS A 31 -3.52 -9.32 -8.19
CA LYS A 31 -4.48 -10.24 -8.83
C LYS A 31 -5.79 -10.37 -8.06
N ILE A 32 -6.34 -9.26 -7.62
CA ILE A 32 -7.62 -9.24 -6.91
C ILE A 32 -8.76 -9.10 -7.93
N THR A 33 -9.99 -9.30 -7.45
CA THR A 33 -11.18 -9.34 -8.30
C THR A 33 -11.71 -7.97 -8.75
N PHE A 34 -10.95 -6.91 -8.56
CA PHE A 34 -11.34 -5.59 -9.01
C PHE A 34 -11.23 -5.50 -10.53
N GLN A 35 -12.32 -5.08 -11.18
CA GLN A 35 -12.33 -4.92 -12.63
C GLN A 35 -11.65 -3.63 -13.02
N VAL A 36 -10.62 -3.76 -13.86
CA VAL A 36 -9.88 -2.59 -14.36
C VAL A 36 -10.16 -2.41 -15.85
N ASP A 37 -10.12 -1.16 -16.31
CA ASP A 37 -10.18 -0.85 -17.73
C ASP A 37 -8.85 -1.29 -18.36
N PRO A 38 -8.86 -2.19 -19.37
CA PRO A 38 -7.62 -2.63 -20.02
C PRO A 38 -6.79 -1.49 -20.61
N LYS A 39 -7.43 -0.38 -20.95
CA LYS A 39 -6.76 0.79 -21.52
C LYS A 39 -6.12 1.66 -20.46
N ASN A 40 -6.58 1.56 -19.20
CA ASN A 40 -6.08 2.35 -18.09
C ASN A 40 -6.19 1.54 -16.80
N PRO A 41 -5.32 0.51 -16.63
CA PRO A 41 -5.42 -0.39 -15.48
C PRO A 41 -4.90 0.20 -14.19
N TYR A 42 -4.04 1.22 -14.26
CA TYR A 42 -3.41 1.80 -13.06
C TYR A 42 -4.21 3.02 -12.63
N THR A 43 -5.06 2.86 -11.62
CA THR A 43 -5.96 3.92 -11.16
C THR A 43 -5.90 4.06 -9.64
N GLU A 44 -6.32 5.23 -9.18
CA GLU A 44 -6.46 5.50 -7.74
C GLU A 44 -7.49 4.57 -7.11
N GLU A 45 -8.55 4.26 -7.84
CA GLU A 45 -9.62 3.36 -7.38
C GLU A 45 -9.10 1.94 -7.15
N LEU A 46 -8.24 1.45 -8.04
CA LEU A 46 -7.60 0.14 -7.87
C LEU A 46 -6.77 0.11 -6.59
N ALA A 47 -5.94 1.14 -6.39
CA ALA A 47 -5.09 1.22 -5.20
C ALA A 47 -5.91 1.29 -3.92
N LYS A 48 -6.97 2.09 -3.93
CA LYS A 48 -7.90 2.19 -2.80
C LYS A 48 -8.53 0.83 -2.50
N PHE A 49 -8.96 0.11 -3.53
CA PHE A 49 -9.57 -1.21 -3.37
C PHE A 49 -8.59 -2.18 -2.72
N VAL A 50 -7.34 -2.20 -3.18
CA VAL A 50 -6.33 -3.10 -2.63
C VAL A 50 -6.08 -2.80 -1.14
N ILE A 51 -5.93 -1.53 -0.80
CA ILE A 51 -5.72 -1.13 0.60
C ILE A 51 -6.91 -1.57 1.46
N CYS A 52 -8.12 -1.25 1.04
CA CYS A 52 -9.31 -1.58 1.82
C CYS A 52 -9.50 -3.09 1.94
N ASN A 53 -9.28 -3.83 0.87
CA ASN A 53 -9.40 -5.28 0.89
C ASN A 53 -8.35 -5.94 1.79
N THR A 54 -7.10 -5.48 1.71
CA THR A 54 -6.00 -6.01 2.51
C THR A 54 -6.20 -5.71 3.99
N CYS A 55 -6.60 -4.49 4.31
CA CYS A 55 -6.76 -4.04 5.69
C CYS A 55 -8.12 -4.41 6.28
N LYS A 56 -9.04 -4.97 5.47
CA LYS A 56 -10.38 -5.35 5.89
C LYS A 56 -11.18 -4.16 6.41
N ILE A 57 -11.14 -3.07 5.66
CA ILE A 57 -11.86 -1.83 5.99
C ILE A 57 -12.72 -1.42 4.80
N TYR A 58 -13.74 -0.59 5.07
CA TYR A 58 -14.62 -0.07 4.02
C TYR A 58 -14.14 1.27 3.49
N SER A 59 -13.36 2.01 4.27
CA SER A 59 -12.89 3.34 3.92
C SER A 59 -11.49 3.55 4.49
N ARG A 60 -10.66 4.29 3.76
CA ARG A 60 -9.31 4.64 4.22
C ARG A 60 -9.34 5.44 5.53
N SER A 61 -10.45 6.12 5.83
CA SER A 61 -10.60 6.87 7.08
C SER A 61 -10.51 5.96 8.32
N GLU A 62 -10.83 4.67 8.18
CA GLU A 62 -10.74 3.72 9.29
C GLU A 62 -9.28 3.47 9.71
N LEU A 63 -8.32 3.77 8.85
CA LEU A 63 -6.89 3.67 9.20
C LEU A 63 -6.51 4.64 10.32
N ALA A 64 -7.26 5.71 10.49
CA ALA A 64 -6.97 6.68 11.54
C ALA A 64 -7.27 6.13 12.94
N THR A 65 -8.18 5.16 13.05
CA THR A 65 -8.69 4.67 14.35
C THR A 65 -8.50 3.18 14.60
N SER A 66 -8.31 2.37 13.54
CA SER A 66 -8.22 0.92 13.69
C SER A 66 -6.75 0.46 13.74
N GLN A 67 -6.31 0.00 14.91
CA GLN A 67 -4.95 -0.51 15.07
C GLN A 67 -4.70 -1.74 14.18
N ILE A 68 -5.70 -2.61 14.07
CA ILE A 68 -5.58 -3.81 13.22
C ILE A 68 -5.36 -3.41 11.77
N ALA A 69 -6.13 -2.44 11.29
CA ALA A 69 -5.98 -1.95 9.91
C ALA A 69 -4.63 -1.29 9.70
N GLN A 70 -4.16 -0.52 10.69
CA GLN A 70 -2.84 0.12 10.62
C GLN A 70 -1.72 -0.90 10.50
N ASP A 71 -1.79 -1.99 11.27
CA ASP A 71 -0.79 -3.05 11.22
C ASP A 71 -0.77 -3.74 9.87
N LYS A 72 -1.94 -4.02 9.32
CA LYS A 72 -2.05 -4.63 7.98
C LYS A 72 -1.54 -3.69 6.89
N PHE A 73 -1.81 -2.40 7.02
CA PHE A 73 -1.31 -1.41 6.07
C PHE A 73 0.22 -1.34 6.11
N LYS A 74 0.82 -1.40 7.29
CA LYS A 74 2.27 -1.38 7.42
C LYS A 74 2.91 -2.57 6.71
N LEU A 75 2.31 -3.74 6.81
CA LEU A 75 2.79 -4.94 6.11
C LEU A 75 2.67 -4.77 4.60
N LEU A 76 1.56 -4.25 4.12
CA LEU A 76 1.35 -3.99 2.70
C LEU A 76 2.36 -2.97 2.17
N TYR A 77 2.60 -1.92 2.93
CA TYR A 77 3.57 -0.89 2.56
C TYR A 77 4.98 -1.45 2.46
N LYS A 78 5.36 -2.29 3.40
CA LYS A 78 6.66 -2.96 3.39
C LYS A 78 6.79 -3.87 2.16
N GLU A 79 5.74 -4.57 1.82
CA GLU A 79 5.70 -5.42 0.64
C GLU A 79 5.90 -4.58 -0.63
N TYR A 80 5.24 -3.43 -0.70
CA TYR A 80 5.40 -2.49 -1.80
C TYR A 80 6.82 -1.98 -1.92
N GLN A 81 7.43 -1.59 -0.81
CA GLN A 81 8.81 -1.12 -0.80
C GLN A 81 9.78 -2.18 -1.33
N THR A 82 9.57 -3.43 -0.94
CA THR A 82 10.36 -4.55 -1.43
C THR A 82 10.17 -4.76 -2.93
N TRP A 83 8.94 -4.64 -3.40
CA TRP A 83 8.62 -4.77 -4.83
C TRP A 83 9.26 -3.64 -5.64
N GLU A 84 9.24 -2.44 -5.11
CA GLU A 84 9.79 -1.26 -5.80
C GLU A 84 11.33 -1.32 -5.89
N ASN A 85 11.98 -1.92 -4.91
CA ASN A 85 13.45 -1.99 -4.81
C ASN A 85 13.97 -3.42 -4.76
N PRO A 86 13.70 -4.25 -5.79
CA PRO A 86 14.12 -5.66 -5.76
C PRO A 86 15.65 -5.83 -5.84
N VAL A 87 16.34 -4.92 -6.52
CA VAL A 87 17.82 -4.97 -6.66
C VAL A 87 18.46 -4.79 -5.29
N GLU A 88 17.97 -3.86 -4.51
CA GLU A 88 18.48 -3.60 -3.16
C GLU A 88 18.31 -4.82 -2.26
N LYS A 89 17.15 -5.49 -2.36
CA LYS A 89 16.89 -6.71 -1.60
C LYS A 89 17.84 -7.84 -2.01
N GLN A 90 18.09 -8.02 -3.31
CA GLN A 90 19.00 -9.05 -3.80
C GLN A 90 20.42 -8.79 -3.31
N TYR A 91 20.82 -7.54 -3.31
CA TYR A 91 22.15 -7.15 -2.83
C TYR A 91 22.32 -7.46 -1.35
N ALA A 92 21.29 -7.16 -0.56
CA ALA A 92 21.31 -7.46 0.88
C ALA A 92 21.38 -8.96 1.13
N ASP A 93 20.67 -9.77 0.34
CA ASP A 93 20.71 -11.23 0.43
C ASP A 93 22.11 -11.76 0.13
N ILE A 94 22.78 -11.24 -0.90
CA ILE A 94 24.13 -11.65 -1.28
C ILE A 94 25.09 -11.33 -0.14
N LEU A 95 24.98 -10.14 0.44
CA LEU A 95 25.87 -9.75 1.54
C LEU A 95 25.65 -10.61 2.79
N SER A 96 24.43 -11.03 3.06
CA SER A 96 24.13 -11.84 4.25
C SER A 96 24.56 -13.30 4.07
N ARG A 97 24.84 -13.75 2.85
CA ARG A 97 25.32 -15.12 2.59
C ARG A 97 26.82 -15.28 2.77
N ASN A 98 27.51 -14.18 2.85
CA ASN A 98 28.95 -14.17 3.08
C ASN A 98 29.27 -14.03 4.58
#